data_06d420125aea70365fea7359788c7731
#
_entry.id   06d420125aea70365fea7359788c7731
#
_cell.length_a   1.000
_cell.length_b   1.000
_cell.length_c   1.000
_cell.angle_alpha   90.00
_cell.angle_beta   90.00
_cell.angle_gamma   90.00
#
_symmetry.space_group_name_H-M   'P 1'
#
loop_
_entity.id
_entity.type
_entity.pdbx_description
1 polymer ?
#
loop_
_entity_poly.entity_id
_entity_poly.type
_entity_poly.pdbx_seq_one_letter_code
_entity_poly.pdbx_strand_id
1 'polypeptide(L)'
;PVLISGSTGDLNQAFLYGLNEALKRDGLTELIPDTYYSIALEKLLDWETNYKSTFDKFVKKIGESGIHIQDFRTELKRFSKEALNLFKEVYPEVTSGSDFNPMAVSEVLPLYKSTCEKLKEEYNYSGIYIVFDEFSKFIESQDGVAAGSNMKLLQDICELATDSHESQLFFTMVTHKSIKEYGKYLSQDIINSFTGIEGR
;
A
#
# COMPACT_ATOMS: atom_id res chain seq x y z
N PRO A 1 -1.43 -8.44 -13.79
CA PRO A 1 -1.08 -8.87 -12.45
C PRO A 1 -0.58 -7.70 -11.60
N VAL A 2 -0.82 -7.79 -10.29
CA VAL A 2 -0.26 -6.90 -9.25
C VAL A 2 1.02 -7.56 -8.73
N LEU A 3 2.14 -6.84 -8.75
CA LEU A 3 3.44 -7.33 -8.32
C LEU A 3 3.83 -6.67 -6.99
N ILE A 4 4.19 -7.47 -6.00
CA ILE A 4 4.64 -7.03 -4.68
C ILE A 4 6.03 -7.64 -4.44
N SER A 5 6.97 -6.84 -3.92
CA SER A 5 8.33 -7.30 -3.59
C SER A 5 8.49 -7.52 -2.09
N GLY A 6 9.18 -8.57 -1.71
CA GLY A 6 9.52 -8.89 -0.32
C GLY A 6 10.48 -7.91 0.38
N SER A 7 11.02 -6.93 -0.35
CA SER A 7 11.85 -5.88 0.24
C SER A 7 11.04 -4.72 0.87
N THR A 8 9.72 -4.85 0.96
CA THR A 8 8.85 -3.83 1.54
C THR A 8 8.81 -3.89 3.07
N GLY A 9 8.87 -2.74 3.73
CA GLY A 9 8.71 -2.63 5.19
C GLY A 9 7.26 -2.46 5.63
N ASP A 10 6.42 -1.89 4.77
CA ASP A 10 4.98 -1.64 5.01
C ASP A 10 4.15 -2.37 3.94
N LEU A 11 3.52 -3.44 4.35
CA LEU A 11 2.78 -4.32 3.45
C LEU A 11 1.52 -3.64 2.88
N ASN A 12 0.83 -2.81 3.68
CA ASN A 12 -0.33 -2.06 3.18
C ASN A 12 0.07 -1.15 2.02
N GLN A 13 1.19 -0.42 2.18
CA GLN A 13 1.71 0.43 1.10
C GLN A 13 2.12 -0.39 -0.12
N ALA A 14 2.73 -1.54 0.08
CA ALA A 14 3.13 -2.41 -1.03
C ALA A 14 1.93 -2.90 -1.85
N PHE A 15 0.84 -3.30 -1.18
CA PHE A 15 -0.40 -3.69 -1.85
C PHE A 15 -1.02 -2.52 -2.62
N LEU A 16 -1.13 -1.34 -2.00
CA LEU A 16 -1.67 -0.15 -2.66
C LEU A 16 -0.82 0.29 -3.85
N TYR A 17 0.50 0.34 -3.68
CA TYR A 17 1.42 0.71 -4.74
C TYR A 17 1.37 -0.31 -5.90
N GLY A 18 1.41 -1.60 -5.59
CA GLY A 18 1.35 -2.66 -6.59
C GLY A 18 0.05 -2.63 -7.41
N LEU A 19 -1.10 -2.37 -6.77
CA LEU A 19 -2.37 -2.21 -7.46
C LEU A 19 -2.35 -1.01 -8.40
N ASN A 20 -1.88 0.15 -7.92
CA ASN A 20 -1.80 1.37 -8.72
C ASN A 20 -0.91 1.21 -9.95
N GLU A 21 0.27 0.60 -9.79
CA GLU A 21 1.17 0.36 -10.91
C GLU A 21 0.57 -0.64 -11.93
N ALA A 22 -0.17 -1.64 -11.44
CA ALA A 22 -0.87 -2.57 -12.33
C ALA A 22 -1.97 -1.87 -13.14
N LEU A 23 -2.81 -1.08 -12.48
CA LEU A 23 -3.90 -0.32 -13.15
C LEU A 23 -3.33 0.69 -14.17
N LYS A 24 -2.26 1.39 -13.80
CA LYS A 24 -1.56 2.34 -14.66
C LYS A 24 -0.96 1.68 -15.91
N ARG A 25 -0.25 0.55 -15.72
CA ARG A 25 0.35 -0.24 -16.80
C ARG A 25 -0.72 -0.72 -17.80
N ASP A 26 -1.89 -1.11 -17.29
CA ASP A 26 -2.98 -1.64 -18.11
C ASP A 26 -3.93 -0.53 -18.63
N GLY A 27 -3.60 0.77 -18.39
CA GLY A 27 -4.36 1.93 -18.90
C GLY A 27 -5.66 2.21 -18.16
N LEU A 28 -5.85 1.62 -16.96
CA LEU A 28 -7.07 1.69 -16.15
C LEU A 28 -6.93 2.74 -15.03
N THR A 29 -6.45 3.93 -15.40
CA THR A 29 -6.11 4.99 -14.43
C THR A 29 -7.30 5.55 -13.68
N GLU A 30 -8.51 5.44 -14.22
CA GLU A 30 -9.77 5.82 -13.59
C GLU A 30 -10.18 4.91 -12.43
N LEU A 31 -9.63 3.70 -12.39
CA LEU A 31 -9.82 2.76 -11.28
C LEU A 31 -8.78 2.89 -10.18
N ILE A 32 -7.81 3.79 -10.36
CA ILE A 32 -6.78 4.02 -9.34
C ILE A 32 -7.49 4.57 -8.09
N PRO A 33 -7.45 3.81 -7.00
CA PRO A 33 -8.13 4.21 -5.77
C PRO A 33 -7.46 5.42 -5.11
N ASP A 34 -8.20 6.06 -4.21
CA ASP A 34 -7.66 7.08 -3.32
C ASP A 34 -6.51 6.49 -2.51
N THR A 35 -5.31 6.90 -2.86
CA THR A 35 -4.08 6.42 -2.28
C THR A 35 -3.52 7.43 -1.31
N TYR A 36 -2.45 7.06 -0.60
CA TYR A 36 -1.64 8.02 0.15
C TYR A 36 -1.26 9.26 -0.69
N TYR A 37 -1.05 9.06 -1.99
CA TYR A 37 -0.67 10.11 -2.92
C TYR A 37 -1.84 11.04 -3.22
N SER A 38 -3.04 10.49 -3.52
CA SER A 38 -4.24 11.31 -3.72
C SER A 38 -4.63 12.05 -2.46
N ILE A 39 -4.61 11.38 -1.30
CA ILE A 39 -4.92 12.03 -0.02
C ILE A 39 -3.89 13.12 0.32
N ALA A 40 -2.60 12.91 0.03
CA ALA A 40 -1.60 13.96 0.18
C ALA A 40 -1.87 15.16 -0.73
N LEU A 41 -2.24 14.91 -2.00
CA LEU A 41 -2.61 15.96 -2.95
C LEU A 41 -3.88 16.72 -2.53
N GLU A 42 -4.90 16.01 -2.04
CA GLU A 42 -6.11 16.63 -1.49
C GLU A 42 -5.81 17.50 -0.27
N LYS A 43 -4.96 17.03 0.64
CA LYS A 43 -4.50 17.80 1.79
C LYS A 43 -3.77 19.08 1.38
N LEU A 44 -2.90 19.00 0.37
CA LEU A 44 -2.21 20.17 -0.17
C LEU A 44 -3.20 21.17 -0.79
N LEU A 45 -4.22 20.69 -1.48
CA LEU A 45 -5.26 21.53 -2.07
C LEU A 45 -6.14 22.18 -0.97
N ASP A 46 -6.52 21.40 0.04
CA ASP A 46 -7.28 21.89 1.20
C ASP A 46 -6.48 22.97 1.95
N TRP A 47 -5.19 22.74 2.22
CA TRP A 47 -4.36 23.77 2.88
C TRP A 47 -4.20 25.03 2.02
N GLU A 48 -3.99 24.89 0.72
CA GLU A 48 -3.88 26.03 -0.18
C GLU A 48 -5.15 26.87 -0.20
N THR A 49 -6.32 26.22 -0.12
CA THR A 49 -7.64 26.85 -0.22
C THR A 49 -8.11 27.39 1.14
N ASN A 50 -8.03 26.57 2.18
CA ASN A 50 -8.70 26.83 3.46
C ASN A 50 -7.72 27.15 4.61
N TYR A 51 -6.46 26.71 4.51
CA TYR A 51 -5.47 26.82 5.59
C TYR A 51 -4.14 27.40 5.09
N LYS A 52 -4.21 28.60 4.51
CA LYS A 52 -3.07 29.27 3.84
C LYS A 52 -1.78 29.28 4.67
N SER A 53 -1.88 29.55 5.97
CA SER A 53 -0.73 29.58 6.88
C SER A 53 -0.01 28.21 6.96
N THR A 54 -0.79 27.11 6.97
CA THR A 54 -0.23 25.73 6.96
C THR A 54 0.42 25.43 5.62
N PHE A 55 -0.22 25.82 4.54
CA PHE A 55 0.32 25.68 3.19
C PHE A 55 1.66 26.40 3.02
N ASP A 56 1.73 27.69 3.45
CA ASP A 56 2.95 28.48 3.31
C ASP A 56 4.10 27.90 4.15
N LYS A 57 3.82 27.38 5.35
CA LYS A 57 4.81 26.63 6.14
C LYS A 57 5.30 25.38 5.43
N PHE A 58 4.39 24.60 4.85
CA PHE A 58 4.74 23.40 4.09
C PHE A 58 5.62 23.73 2.89
N VAL A 59 5.23 24.72 2.07
CA VAL A 59 6.00 25.19 0.91
C VAL A 59 7.40 25.64 1.32
N LYS A 60 7.54 26.37 2.44
CA LYS A 60 8.83 26.77 2.97
C LYS A 60 9.69 25.56 3.32
N LYS A 61 9.10 24.57 4.02
CA LYS A 61 9.84 23.37 4.45
C LYS A 61 10.35 22.53 3.29
N ILE A 62 9.52 22.22 2.29
CA ILE A 62 9.99 21.49 1.10
C ILE A 62 11.00 22.31 0.29
N GLY A 63 10.88 23.66 0.31
CA GLY A 63 11.86 24.57 -0.31
C GLY A 63 13.24 24.51 0.34
N GLU A 64 13.34 24.20 1.64
CA GLU A 64 14.62 23.95 2.34
C GLU A 64 15.34 22.71 1.78
N SER A 65 14.59 21.74 1.20
CA SER A 65 15.13 20.59 0.47
C SER A 65 15.35 20.86 -1.02
N GLY A 66 15.20 22.11 -1.47
CA GLY A 66 15.41 22.50 -2.87
C GLY A 66 14.27 22.11 -3.83
N ILE A 67 13.11 21.74 -3.31
CA ILE A 67 11.98 21.26 -4.13
C ILE A 67 10.93 22.37 -4.24
N HIS A 68 10.52 22.66 -5.50
CA HIS A 68 9.42 23.59 -5.74
C HIS A 68 8.06 22.89 -5.60
N ILE A 69 7.04 23.59 -5.09
CA ILE A 69 5.72 22.98 -4.82
C ILE A 69 5.06 22.34 -6.05
N GLN A 70 5.24 22.91 -7.24
CA GLN A 70 4.66 22.35 -8.46
C GLN A 70 5.35 21.05 -8.89
N ASP A 71 6.67 20.99 -8.73
CA ASP A 71 7.46 19.78 -8.96
C ASP A 71 7.09 18.70 -7.95
N PHE A 72 6.96 19.08 -6.68
CA PHE A 72 6.51 18.20 -5.61
C PHE A 72 5.13 17.57 -5.90
N ARG A 73 4.15 18.38 -6.31
CA ARG A 73 2.84 17.89 -6.74
C ARG A 73 2.93 16.95 -7.93
N THR A 74 3.80 17.26 -8.89
CA THR A 74 4.00 16.42 -10.07
C THR A 74 4.59 15.07 -9.67
N GLU A 75 5.55 15.06 -8.76
CA GLU A 75 6.14 13.83 -8.23
C GLU A 75 5.12 13.00 -7.44
N LEU A 76 4.27 13.61 -6.61
CA LEU A 76 3.16 12.90 -5.96
C LEU A 76 2.20 12.28 -6.99
N LYS A 77 1.84 13.02 -8.06
CA LYS A 77 0.99 12.49 -9.15
C LYS A 77 1.65 11.33 -9.91
N ARG A 78 2.98 11.27 -9.91
CA ARG A 78 3.77 10.18 -10.51
C ARG A 78 4.02 9.03 -9.53
N PHE A 79 3.44 9.08 -8.34
CA PHE A 79 3.63 8.08 -7.28
C PHE A 79 5.08 7.95 -6.82
N SER A 80 5.83 9.08 -6.74
CA SER A 80 7.19 9.11 -6.22
C SER A 80 7.18 8.80 -4.72
N LYS A 81 7.90 7.73 -4.36
CA LYS A 81 8.07 7.31 -2.96
C LYS A 81 8.82 8.37 -2.14
N GLU A 82 9.79 9.03 -2.76
CA GLU A 82 10.58 10.10 -2.16
C GLU A 82 9.70 11.30 -1.80
N ALA A 83 8.81 11.72 -2.73
CA ALA A 83 7.88 12.80 -2.48
C ALA A 83 6.88 12.45 -1.37
N LEU A 84 6.37 11.22 -1.32
CA LEU A 84 5.47 10.80 -0.25
C LEU A 84 6.17 10.73 1.11
N ASN A 85 7.41 10.25 1.16
CA ASN A 85 8.18 10.21 2.39
C ASN A 85 8.47 11.62 2.91
N LEU A 86 8.86 12.54 2.04
CA LEU A 86 9.05 13.96 2.41
C LEU A 86 7.74 14.59 2.89
N PHE A 87 6.61 14.27 2.26
CA PHE A 87 5.31 14.73 2.75
C PHE A 87 5.02 14.25 4.17
N LYS A 88 5.25 12.96 4.45
CA LYS A 88 5.07 12.35 5.77
C LYS A 88 5.98 12.97 6.83
N GLU A 89 7.21 13.29 6.47
CA GLU A 89 8.19 13.92 7.36
C GLU A 89 7.79 15.35 7.74
N VAL A 90 7.36 16.15 6.75
CA VAL A 90 7.00 17.55 6.96
C VAL A 90 5.60 17.71 7.57
N TYR A 91 4.70 16.75 7.36
CA TYR A 91 3.30 16.82 7.79
C TYR A 91 3.14 17.12 9.29
N PRO A 92 3.80 16.40 10.22
CA PRO A 92 3.70 16.69 11.65
C PRO A 92 4.18 18.10 12.03
N GLU A 93 5.21 18.61 11.34
CA GLU A 93 5.77 19.93 11.63
C GLU A 93 4.80 21.08 11.33
N VAL A 94 3.93 20.88 10.33
CA VAL A 94 2.97 21.90 9.89
C VAL A 94 1.56 21.71 10.49
N THR A 95 1.27 20.52 11.04
CA THR A 95 -0.03 20.15 11.61
C THR A 95 -0.02 20.01 13.14
N SER A 96 0.92 20.65 13.81
CA SER A 96 1.03 20.63 15.28
C SER A 96 1.25 19.20 15.86
N GLY A 97 2.02 18.38 15.17
CA GLY A 97 2.44 17.05 15.65
C GLY A 97 1.51 15.91 15.25
N SER A 98 0.52 16.15 14.38
CA SER A 98 -0.34 15.08 13.88
C SER A 98 0.41 14.23 12.84
N ASP A 99 0.37 12.90 12.96
CA ASP A 99 0.94 12.02 11.94
C ASP A 99 0.07 11.97 10.69
N PHE A 100 0.73 11.89 9.52
CA PHE A 100 0.03 11.61 8.28
C PHE A 100 -0.25 10.11 8.18
N ASN A 101 -1.46 9.73 8.58
CA ASN A 101 -1.93 8.35 8.50
C ASN A 101 -3.23 8.26 7.69
N PRO A 102 -3.17 8.26 6.36
CA PRO A 102 -4.36 8.10 5.51
C PRO A 102 -4.99 6.70 5.61
N MET A 103 -4.28 5.71 6.15
CA MET A 103 -4.80 4.34 6.35
C MET A 103 -5.95 4.25 7.36
N ALA A 104 -6.19 5.28 8.15
CA ALA A 104 -7.45 5.37 8.90
C ALA A 104 -8.69 5.46 7.97
N VAL A 105 -8.50 5.63 6.66
CA VAL A 105 -9.56 5.90 5.68
C VAL A 105 -9.68 4.84 4.58
N SER A 106 -8.59 4.17 4.18
CA SER A 106 -8.65 3.17 3.10
C SER A 106 -8.05 1.82 3.52
N GLU A 107 -8.90 0.88 3.85
CA GLU A 107 -8.51 -0.51 4.08
C GLU A 107 -8.18 -1.17 2.73
N VAL A 108 -7.05 -1.87 2.65
CA VAL A 108 -6.57 -2.54 1.43
C VAL A 108 -7.61 -3.53 0.89
N LEU A 109 -8.27 -4.30 1.77
CA LEU A 109 -9.22 -5.33 1.36
C LEU A 109 -10.48 -4.78 0.66
N PRO A 110 -11.22 -3.80 1.21
CA PRO A 110 -12.36 -3.19 0.52
C PRO A 110 -11.96 -2.62 -0.83
N LEU A 111 -10.76 -2.06 -0.93
CA LEU A 111 -10.23 -1.51 -2.15
C LEU A 111 -10.00 -2.57 -3.23
N TYR A 112 -9.31 -3.66 -2.90
CA TYR A 112 -9.11 -4.77 -3.84
C TYR A 112 -10.44 -5.38 -4.27
N LYS A 113 -11.39 -5.56 -3.33
CA LYS A 113 -12.72 -6.09 -3.62
C LYS A 113 -13.46 -5.18 -4.60
N SER A 114 -13.59 -3.89 -4.30
CA SER A 114 -14.29 -2.94 -5.17
C SER A 114 -13.63 -2.79 -6.54
N THR A 115 -12.29 -2.88 -6.60
CA THR A 115 -11.56 -2.86 -7.87
C THR A 115 -11.82 -4.13 -8.68
N CYS A 116 -11.85 -5.32 -8.06
CA CYS A 116 -12.22 -6.57 -8.74
C CYS A 116 -13.64 -6.51 -9.32
N GLU A 117 -14.60 -6.00 -8.54
CA GLU A 117 -16.00 -5.83 -8.98
C GLU A 117 -16.08 -4.93 -10.22
N LYS A 118 -15.49 -3.75 -10.17
CA LYS A 118 -15.44 -2.80 -11.31
C LYS A 118 -14.72 -3.37 -12.53
N LEU A 119 -13.58 -4.03 -12.33
CA LEU A 119 -12.85 -4.68 -13.43
C LEU A 119 -13.71 -5.71 -14.16
N LYS A 120 -14.54 -6.46 -13.44
CA LYS A 120 -15.46 -7.42 -14.03
C LYS A 120 -16.63 -6.74 -14.73
N GLU A 121 -17.30 -5.80 -14.07
CA GLU A 121 -18.53 -5.17 -14.54
C GLU A 121 -18.30 -4.22 -15.74
N GLU A 122 -17.23 -3.45 -15.71
CA GLU A 122 -16.99 -2.35 -16.66
C GLU A 122 -15.94 -2.69 -17.71
N TYR A 123 -14.99 -3.58 -17.42
CA TYR A 123 -13.81 -3.82 -18.26
C TYR A 123 -13.65 -5.26 -18.75
N ASN A 124 -14.59 -6.15 -18.40
CA ASN A 124 -14.59 -7.56 -18.81
C ASN A 124 -13.32 -8.35 -18.38
N TYR A 125 -12.70 -7.96 -17.25
CA TYR A 125 -11.66 -8.76 -16.62
C TYR A 125 -12.29 -9.81 -15.70
N SER A 126 -11.62 -10.96 -15.55
CA SER A 126 -12.08 -11.98 -14.59
C SER A 126 -11.76 -11.61 -13.13
N GLY A 127 -10.78 -10.76 -12.90
CA GLY A 127 -10.35 -10.35 -11.57
C GLY A 127 -8.90 -9.88 -11.50
N ILE A 128 -8.33 -9.94 -10.31
CA ILE A 128 -6.94 -9.51 -10.02
C ILE A 128 -6.09 -10.73 -9.67
N TYR A 129 -4.88 -10.80 -10.24
CA TYR A 129 -3.87 -11.77 -9.87
C TYR A 129 -2.71 -11.06 -9.18
N ILE A 130 -2.49 -11.40 -7.90
CA ILE A 130 -1.42 -10.84 -7.07
C ILE A 130 -0.25 -11.84 -7.01
N VAL A 131 0.95 -11.36 -7.28
CA VAL A 131 2.19 -12.12 -7.12
C VAL A 131 3.06 -11.40 -6.10
N PHE A 132 3.32 -12.05 -4.99
CA PHE A 132 4.25 -11.58 -3.97
C PHE A 132 5.59 -12.28 -4.16
N ASP A 133 6.50 -11.60 -4.85
CA ASP A 133 7.84 -12.12 -5.12
C ASP A 133 8.78 -11.88 -3.94
N GLU A 134 9.81 -12.72 -3.83
CA GLU A 134 10.77 -12.68 -2.73
C GLU A 134 10.12 -12.70 -1.33
N PHE A 135 9.02 -13.43 -1.17
CA PHE A 135 8.30 -13.54 0.11
C PHE A 135 9.20 -14.01 1.25
N SER A 136 10.24 -14.79 0.94
CA SER A 136 11.28 -15.18 1.89
C SER A 136 11.96 -14.00 2.57
N LYS A 137 12.33 -12.96 1.83
CA LYS A 137 12.96 -11.75 2.37
C LYS A 137 11.99 -10.99 3.28
N PHE A 138 10.71 -10.94 2.90
CA PHE A 138 9.68 -10.34 3.72
C PHE A 138 9.58 -11.06 5.07
N ILE A 139 9.50 -12.39 5.09
CA ILE A 139 9.45 -13.19 6.33
C ILE A 139 10.67 -12.91 7.22
N GLU A 140 11.87 -12.95 6.64
CA GLU A 140 13.12 -12.74 7.37
C GLU A 140 13.26 -11.33 7.96
N SER A 141 12.57 -10.35 7.39
CA SER A 141 12.57 -8.96 7.86
C SER A 141 11.51 -8.64 8.92
N GLN A 142 10.61 -9.60 9.23
CA GLN A 142 9.52 -9.35 10.17
C GLN A 142 10.01 -9.42 11.62
N ASP A 143 9.98 -8.29 12.31
CA ASP A 143 10.23 -8.19 13.73
C ASP A 143 9.23 -7.24 14.43
N GLY A 144 9.03 -7.43 15.72
CA GLY A 144 8.25 -6.55 16.56
C GLY A 144 6.75 -6.43 16.23
N VAL A 145 6.17 -5.28 16.56
CA VAL A 145 4.72 -5.03 16.46
C VAL A 145 4.21 -5.01 15.02
N ALA A 146 5.03 -4.54 14.08
CA ALA A 146 4.67 -4.48 12.67
C ALA A 146 4.43 -5.86 12.04
N ALA A 147 5.12 -6.90 12.55
CA ALA A 147 4.95 -8.26 12.08
C ALA A 147 3.50 -8.76 12.25
N GLY A 148 2.87 -8.47 13.39
CA GLY A 148 1.50 -8.89 13.67
C GLY A 148 0.48 -8.29 12.70
N SER A 149 0.58 -6.99 12.39
CA SER A 149 -0.34 -6.32 11.46
C SER A 149 -0.13 -6.79 10.02
N ASN A 150 1.12 -6.99 9.60
CA ASN A 150 1.45 -7.52 8.28
C ASN A 150 0.93 -8.95 8.09
N MET A 151 1.08 -9.81 9.12
CA MET A 151 0.57 -11.18 9.07
C MET A 151 -0.95 -11.22 9.00
N LYS A 152 -1.63 -10.37 9.76
CA LYS A 152 -3.07 -10.25 9.69
C LYS A 152 -3.53 -9.84 8.29
N LEU A 153 -2.92 -8.82 7.68
CA LEU A 153 -3.25 -8.40 6.33
C LEU A 153 -3.09 -9.54 5.30
N LEU A 154 -2.01 -10.35 5.42
CA LEU A 154 -1.82 -11.50 4.55
C LEU A 154 -2.91 -12.55 4.72
N GLN A 155 -3.31 -12.85 5.95
CA GLN A 155 -4.43 -13.76 6.22
C GLN A 155 -5.72 -13.24 5.61
N ASP A 156 -6.02 -11.97 5.83
CA ASP A 156 -7.23 -11.32 5.32
C ASP A 156 -7.26 -11.31 3.78
N ILE A 157 -6.12 -11.10 3.10
CA ILE A 157 -6.00 -11.21 1.64
C ILE A 157 -6.22 -12.65 1.16
N CYS A 158 -5.67 -13.65 1.86
CA CYS A 158 -5.91 -15.07 1.53
C CYS A 158 -7.36 -15.45 1.70
N GLU A 159 -8.04 -14.95 2.75
CA GLU A 159 -9.48 -15.14 2.96
C GLU A 159 -10.27 -14.49 1.82
N LEU A 160 -9.97 -13.24 1.50
CA LEU A 160 -10.59 -12.54 0.38
C LEU A 160 -10.41 -13.31 -0.94
N ALA A 161 -9.23 -13.87 -1.20
CA ALA A 161 -8.97 -14.66 -2.40
C ALA A 161 -9.81 -15.95 -2.41
N THR A 162 -9.92 -16.64 -1.27
CA THR A 162 -10.71 -17.87 -1.14
C THR A 162 -12.21 -17.61 -1.34
N ASP A 163 -12.71 -16.49 -0.83
CA ASP A 163 -14.11 -16.10 -0.85
C ASP A 163 -14.50 -15.27 -2.10
N SER A 164 -13.60 -15.07 -3.05
CA SER A 164 -13.75 -14.16 -4.19
C SER A 164 -14.59 -14.70 -5.36
N HIS A 165 -15.55 -15.54 -5.12
CA HIS A 165 -16.38 -16.31 -6.07
C HIS A 165 -16.47 -15.78 -7.51
N GLU A 166 -17.19 -14.67 -7.74
CA GLU A 166 -17.43 -14.15 -9.09
C GLU A 166 -16.43 -13.10 -9.56
N SER A 167 -15.94 -12.24 -8.66
CA SER A 167 -14.92 -11.21 -8.93
C SER A 167 -13.59 -11.70 -8.40
N GLN A 168 -12.92 -12.57 -9.17
CA GLN A 168 -11.84 -13.43 -8.69
C GLN A 168 -10.59 -12.64 -8.25
N LEU A 169 -10.08 -13.00 -7.08
CA LEU A 169 -8.79 -12.60 -6.59
C LEU A 169 -7.90 -13.83 -6.44
N PHE A 170 -6.75 -13.84 -7.10
CA PHE A 170 -5.75 -14.88 -6.95
C PHE A 170 -4.51 -14.30 -6.25
N PHE A 171 -3.99 -15.03 -5.29
CA PHE A 171 -2.81 -14.62 -4.54
C PHE A 171 -1.74 -15.72 -4.55
N THR A 172 -0.56 -15.40 -5.03
CA THR A 172 0.58 -16.32 -5.09
C THR A 172 1.78 -15.72 -4.40
N MET A 173 2.37 -16.45 -3.48
CA MET A 173 3.62 -16.10 -2.79
C MET A 173 4.76 -16.95 -3.34
N VAL A 174 5.86 -16.30 -3.75
CA VAL A 174 7.06 -16.97 -4.28
C VAL A 174 8.11 -17.03 -3.18
N THR A 175 8.51 -18.24 -2.80
CA THR A 175 9.49 -18.47 -1.75
C THR A 175 10.63 -19.34 -2.23
N HIS A 176 11.84 -19.18 -1.67
CA HIS A 176 12.99 -20.06 -1.96
C HIS A 176 12.99 -21.34 -1.12
N LYS A 177 12.28 -21.36 0.00
CA LYS A 177 12.18 -22.49 0.95
C LYS A 177 10.72 -22.67 1.37
N SER A 178 10.39 -23.85 1.87
CA SER A 178 9.07 -24.05 2.47
C SER A 178 8.89 -23.15 3.70
N ILE A 179 7.68 -22.71 3.95
CA ILE A 179 7.37 -21.86 5.12
C ILE A 179 7.79 -22.53 6.43
N LYS A 180 7.69 -23.85 6.52
CA LYS A 180 8.13 -24.64 7.69
C LYS A 180 9.61 -24.53 7.99
N GLU A 181 10.45 -24.30 6.98
CA GLU A 181 11.90 -24.14 7.18
C GLU A 181 12.26 -22.78 7.81
N TYR A 182 11.38 -21.78 7.66
CA TYR A 182 11.53 -20.48 8.35
C TYR A 182 11.12 -20.53 9.81
N GLY A 183 10.37 -21.54 10.25
CA GLY A 183 9.89 -21.68 11.62
C GLY A 183 10.95 -21.69 12.71
N LYS A 184 12.22 -21.92 12.35
CA LYS A 184 13.35 -21.83 13.30
C LYS A 184 13.75 -20.41 13.66
N TYR A 185 13.33 -19.43 12.87
CA TYR A 185 13.71 -18.02 12.99
C TYR A 185 12.52 -17.11 13.37
N LEU A 186 11.31 -17.65 13.38
CA LEU A 186 10.07 -16.91 13.61
C LEU A 186 9.48 -17.23 14.99
N SER A 187 8.76 -16.26 15.57
CA SER A 187 7.98 -16.52 16.80
C SER A 187 6.88 -17.54 16.53
N GLN A 188 6.43 -18.26 17.58
CA GLN A 188 5.38 -19.27 17.43
C GLN A 188 4.07 -18.67 16.88
N ASP A 189 3.77 -17.42 17.22
CA ASP A 189 2.58 -16.73 16.75
C ASP A 189 2.61 -16.49 15.22
N ILE A 190 3.78 -16.13 14.70
CA ILE A 190 3.98 -15.95 13.25
C ILE A 190 3.88 -17.31 12.55
N ILE A 191 4.45 -18.38 13.11
CA ILE A 191 4.35 -19.75 12.56
C ILE A 191 2.88 -20.18 12.48
N ASN A 192 2.12 -19.96 13.55
CA ASN A 192 0.70 -20.31 13.59
C ASN A 192 -0.10 -19.54 12.54
N SER A 193 0.23 -18.26 12.34
CA SER A 193 -0.38 -17.42 11.30
C SER A 193 -0.10 -17.96 9.90
N PHE A 194 1.13 -18.39 9.62
CA PHE A 194 1.49 -19.00 8.32
C PHE A 194 0.82 -20.35 8.09
N THR A 195 0.65 -21.17 9.12
CA THR A 195 -0.09 -22.44 8.99
C THR A 195 -1.53 -22.19 8.54
N GLY A 196 -2.15 -21.13 9.02
CA GLY A 196 -3.48 -20.68 8.56
C GLY A 196 -3.49 -20.23 7.08
N ILE A 197 -2.39 -19.70 6.56
CA ILE A 197 -2.24 -19.26 5.17
C ILE A 197 -1.96 -20.46 4.23
N GLU A 198 -1.09 -21.41 4.62
CA GLU A 198 -0.77 -22.61 3.81
C GLU A 198 -2.00 -23.51 3.55
N GLY A 199 -3.01 -23.45 4.39
CA GLY A 199 -4.23 -24.28 4.28
C GLY A 199 -5.33 -23.70 3.40
N ARG A 200 -5.10 -22.54 2.81
CA ARG A 200 -6.06 -21.80 1.99
C ARG A 200 -5.56 -21.56 0.59
#